data_dfa576734a89145dc456158cc92ce0d4
#
_entry.id   dfa576734a89145dc456158cc92ce0d4
#
_cell.length_a   1.000
_cell.length_b   1.000
_cell.length_c   1.000
_cell.angle_alpha   90.00
_cell.angle_beta   90.00
_cell.angle_gamma   90.00
#
_symmetry.space_group_name_H-M   'P 1'
#
loop_
_entity.id
_entity.type
_entity.pdbx_description
1 polymer ?
#
loop_
_entity_poly.entity_id
_entity_poly.type
_entity_poly.pdbx_seq_one_letter_code
_entity_poly.pdbx_strand_id
1 'polypeptide(L)'
;MRTAEHTPAAGRAARRAGWRPEGAPARVTKRRAETRGRLMRSATTLFAERGFGQVSIEQICEAAGYTRGAFYSNFDSVDELFFALYQERASVIAEQVARSLTAAAPSGSIPALVDRVVSALMVDRQWIMIKTEFLLHAARSREVAAVLAAHHDELREALAAHLSTVVDVDGLPPALRNPDGLARSVGTIHDGAMLRLLLDPDEKALRRWLRVLLIALLDHSGDRRSDAARHLSAAPGGA
;
A
#
# COMPACT_ATOMS: atom_id res chain seq x y z
N MET A 1 -14.48 23.50 -43.62
CA MET A 1 -13.69 22.42 -42.99
C MET A 1 -13.50 22.80 -41.51
N ARG A 2 -14.25 22.19 -40.61
CA ARG A 2 -14.11 22.40 -39.17
C ARG A 2 -13.35 21.21 -38.61
N THR A 3 -12.14 21.47 -38.13
CA THR A 3 -11.34 20.49 -37.39
C THR A 3 -11.96 20.27 -36.01
N ALA A 4 -12.47 19.07 -35.75
CA ALA A 4 -12.94 18.66 -34.45
C ALA A 4 -11.73 18.42 -33.54
N GLU A 5 -11.57 19.24 -32.50
CA GLU A 5 -10.59 19.03 -31.43
C GLU A 5 -10.96 17.79 -30.65
N HIS A 6 -10.10 16.81 -30.74
CA HIS A 6 -10.21 15.55 -30.00
C HIS A 6 -9.66 15.76 -28.59
N THR A 7 -10.53 16.05 -27.62
CA THR A 7 -10.15 16.10 -26.19
C THR A 7 -9.88 14.67 -25.72
N PRO A 8 -8.68 14.38 -25.19
CA PRO A 8 -8.29 13.01 -24.83
C PRO A 8 -9.19 12.45 -23.70
N ALA A 9 -9.63 11.22 -23.89
CA ALA A 9 -10.51 10.46 -22.98
C ALA A 9 -9.96 10.33 -21.54
N ALA A 10 -8.65 10.36 -21.37
CA ALA A 10 -7.97 10.29 -20.07
C ALA A 10 -8.40 11.38 -19.07
N GLY A 11 -8.67 12.59 -19.53
CA GLY A 11 -9.16 13.68 -18.67
C GLY A 11 -10.59 13.51 -18.19
N ARG A 12 -11.37 12.61 -18.81
CA ARG A 12 -12.74 12.28 -18.38
C ARG A 12 -12.77 11.12 -17.40
N ALA A 13 -11.90 10.13 -17.56
CA ALA A 13 -11.78 8.99 -16.64
C ALA A 13 -11.27 9.43 -15.25
N ALA A 14 -10.24 10.27 -15.20
CA ALA A 14 -9.72 10.83 -13.94
C ALA A 14 -10.76 11.69 -13.20
N ARG A 15 -11.62 12.42 -13.93
CA ARG A 15 -12.72 13.18 -13.32
C ARG A 15 -13.90 12.30 -12.90
N ARG A 16 -14.04 11.09 -13.44
CA ARG A 16 -15.11 10.15 -13.09
C ARG A 16 -14.71 9.21 -11.95
N ALA A 17 -13.43 9.01 -11.71
CA ALA A 17 -12.92 8.20 -10.60
C ALA A 17 -13.15 8.81 -9.21
N GLY A 18 -13.95 9.89 -9.12
CA GLY A 18 -14.42 10.44 -7.84
C GLY A 18 -13.35 11.17 -7.03
N TRP A 19 -12.14 11.37 -7.55
CA TRP A 19 -11.16 12.22 -6.93
C TRP A 19 -11.57 13.68 -7.05
N ARG A 20 -12.04 14.28 -5.95
CA ARG A 20 -12.16 15.73 -5.76
C ARG A 20 -11.04 16.15 -4.81
N PRO A 21 -10.10 17.01 -5.24
CA PRO A 21 -9.26 17.70 -4.27
C PRO A 21 -10.17 18.62 -3.44
N GLU A 22 -10.09 18.48 -2.12
CA GLU A 22 -10.63 19.37 -1.08
C GLU A 22 -11.91 20.15 -1.40
N GLY A 23 -13.02 19.50 -1.25
CA GLY A 23 -14.31 20.09 -0.96
C GLY A 23 -14.96 19.20 0.08
N ALA A 24 -15.57 19.78 1.11
CA ALA A 24 -16.19 19.07 2.23
C ALA A 24 -16.88 17.78 1.78
N PRO A 25 -16.69 16.63 2.45
CA PRO A 25 -17.28 15.37 2.01
C PRO A 25 -18.78 15.56 1.87
N ALA A 26 -19.31 15.37 0.65
CA ALA A 26 -20.76 15.30 0.45
C ALA A 26 -21.26 14.30 1.49
N ARG A 27 -22.23 14.70 2.33
CA ARG A 27 -22.78 13.84 3.39
C ARG A 27 -23.29 12.56 2.72
N VAL A 28 -22.45 11.53 2.72
CA VAL A 28 -22.83 10.18 2.29
C VAL A 28 -23.87 9.76 3.30
N THR A 29 -25.12 9.57 2.86
CA THR A 29 -26.16 9.14 3.78
C THR A 29 -25.77 7.78 4.35
N LYS A 30 -26.08 7.51 5.62
CA LYS A 30 -25.79 6.22 6.30
C LYS A 30 -26.19 5.04 5.41
N ARG A 31 -27.33 5.12 4.72
CA ARG A 31 -27.82 4.09 3.80
C ARG A 31 -26.90 3.90 2.60
N ARG A 32 -26.32 4.97 2.03
CA ARG A 32 -25.39 4.86 0.90
C ARG A 32 -24.08 4.21 1.33
N ALA A 33 -23.56 4.59 2.50
CA ALA A 33 -22.36 3.97 3.07
C ALA A 33 -22.56 2.47 3.35
N GLU A 34 -23.74 2.10 3.87
CA GLU A 34 -24.09 0.69 4.11
C GLU A 34 -24.18 -0.10 2.81
N THR A 35 -24.86 0.43 1.78
CA THR A 35 -24.95 -0.20 0.45
C THR A 35 -23.55 -0.39 -0.14
N ARG A 36 -22.72 0.66 -0.14
CA ARG A 36 -21.36 0.63 -0.63
C ARG A 36 -20.53 -0.44 0.09
N GLY A 37 -20.57 -0.47 1.42
CA GLY A 37 -19.84 -1.46 2.20
C GLY A 37 -20.31 -2.91 1.96
N ARG A 38 -21.61 -3.14 1.73
CA ARG A 38 -22.10 -4.48 1.39
C ARG A 38 -21.67 -4.94 0.00
N LEU A 39 -21.72 -4.05 -1.01
CA LEU A 39 -21.20 -4.34 -2.35
C LEU A 39 -19.71 -4.68 -2.31
N MET A 40 -18.92 -3.92 -1.58
CA MET A 40 -17.48 -4.15 -1.42
C MET A 40 -17.19 -5.51 -0.74
N ARG A 41 -17.88 -5.83 0.36
CA ARG A 41 -17.70 -7.14 1.03
C ARG A 41 -18.07 -8.31 0.13
N SER A 42 -19.20 -8.24 -0.57
CA SER A 42 -19.62 -9.30 -1.50
C SER A 42 -18.63 -9.46 -2.65
N ALA A 43 -18.13 -8.35 -3.20
CA ALA A 43 -17.10 -8.39 -4.24
C ALA A 43 -15.80 -9.03 -3.73
N THR A 44 -15.34 -8.70 -2.51
CA THR A 44 -14.15 -9.31 -1.93
C THR A 44 -14.27 -10.83 -1.83
N THR A 45 -15.43 -11.33 -1.35
CA THR A 45 -15.69 -12.77 -1.27
C THR A 45 -15.67 -13.43 -2.65
N LEU A 46 -16.37 -12.84 -3.61
CA LEU A 46 -16.44 -13.37 -4.97
C LEU A 46 -15.08 -13.35 -5.69
N PHE A 47 -14.30 -12.28 -5.52
CA PHE A 47 -12.94 -12.20 -6.07
C PHE A 47 -12.03 -13.28 -5.48
N ALA A 48 -12.13 -13.53 -4.16
CA ALA A 48 -11.36 -14.57 -3.51
C ALA A 48 -11.73 -15.99 -3.98
N GLU A 49 -13.00 -16.24 -4.29
CA GLU A 49 -13.50 -17.54 -4.70
C GLU A 49 -13.32 -17.84 -6.18
N ARG A 50 -13.49 -16.84 -7.03
CA ARG A 50 -13.60 -17.00 -8.49
C ARG A 50 -12.49 -16.34 -9.28
N GLY A 51 -11.76 -15.44 -8.64
CA GLY A 51 -10.80 -14.56 -9.29
C GLY A 51 -11.42 -13.25 -9.80
N PHE A 52 -10.63 -12.17 -9.76
CA PHE A 52 -11.09 -10.81 -10.11
C PHE A 52 -11.73 -10.76 -11.52
N GLY A 53 -11.07 -11.35 -12.53
CA GLY A 53 -11.52 -11.30 -13.93
C GLY A 53 -12.74 -12.16 -14.26
N GLN A 54 -13.25 -12.96 -13.32
CA GLN A 54 -14.38 -13.88 -13.52
C GLN A 54 -15.66 -13.39 -12.82
N VAL A 55 -15.64 -12.21 -12.20
CA VAL A 55 -16.77 -11.70 -11.43
C VAL A 55 -17.45 -10.56 -12.16
N SER A 56 -18.76 -10.70 -12.39
CA SER A 56 -19.59 -9.67 -13.03
C SER A 56 -20.30 -8.78 -12.00
N ILE A 57 -20.77 -7.61 -12.46
CA ILE A 57 -21.58 -6.68 -11.65
C ILE A 57 -22.85 -7.37 -11.17
N GLU A 58 -23.46 -8.21 -12.01
CA GLU A 58 -24.68 -8.96 -11.68
C GLU A 58 -24.46 -9.86 -10.48
N GLN A 59 -23.36 -10.62 -10.49
CA GLN A 59 -23.01 -11.54 -9.41
C GLN A 59 -22.72 -10.78 -8.10
N ILE A 60 -22.05 -9.63 -8.16
CA ILE A 60 -21.82 -8.78 -7.00
C ILE A 60 -23.14 -8.27 -6.43
N CYS A 61 -24.05 -7.79 -7.30
CA CYS A 61 -25.36 -7.29 -6.90
C CYS A 61 -26.20 -8.37 -6.26
N GLU A 62 -26.24 -9.57 -6.86
CA GLU A 62 -26.97 -10.72 -6.34
C GLU A 62 -26.48 -11.12 -4.94
N ALA A 63 -25.15 -11.30 -4.79
CA ALA A 63 -24.52 -11.63 -3.51
C ALA A 63 -24.72 -10.56 -2.43
N ALA A 64 -24.81 -9.28 -2.83
CA ALA A 64 -25.03 -8.17 -1.91
C ALA A 64 -26.52 -7.94 -1.57
N GLY A 65 -27.44 -8.54 -2.33
CA GLY A 65 -28.88 -8.30 -2.21
C GLY A 65 -29.31 -6.93 -2.74
N TYR A 66 -28.66 -6.44 -3.79
CA TYR A 66 -28.93 -5.14 -4.41
C TYR A 66 -29.17 -5.27 -5.92
N THR A 67 -29.75 -4.21 -6.51
CA THR A 67 -29.94 -4.09 -7.96
C THR A 67 -28.71 -3.51 -8.64
N ARG A 68 -28.60 -3.70 -9.98
CA ARG A 68 -27.56 -3.01 -10.79
C ARG A 68 -27.63 -1.49 -10.67
N GLY A 69 -28.84 -0.92 -10.54
CA GLY A 69 -29.02 0.52 -10.29
C GLY A 69 -28.36 0.97 -8.98
N ALA A 70 -28.44 0.16 -7.93
CA ALA A 70 -27.75 0.44 -6.67
C ALA A 70 -26.22 0.34 -6.82
N PHE A 71 -25.71 -0.58 -7.64
CA PHE A 71 -24.28 -0.65 -7.96
C PHE A 71 -23.84 0.64 -8.67
N TYR A 72 -24.45 1.00 -9.78
CA TYR A 72 -24.07 2.18 -10.57
C TYR A 72 -24.29 3.52 -9.85
N SER A 73 -25.10 3.55 -8.78
CA SER A 73 -25.20 4.71 -7.87
C SER A 73 -23.98 4.86 -6.96
N ASN A 74 -23.12 3.83 -6.83
CA ASN A 74 -21.96 3.79 -5.94
C ASN A 74 -20.62 3.62 -6.65
N PHE A 75 -20.63 2.93 -7.81
CA PHE A 75 -19.42 2.60 -8.58
C PHE A 75 -19.74 2.61 -10.07
N ASP A 76 -18.89 3.19 -10.90
CA ASP A 76 -19.04 3.21 -12.35
C ASP A 76 -18.61 1.87 -12.99
N SER A 77 -17.73 1.12 -12.32
CA SER A 77 -17.16 -0.14 -12.82
C SER A 77 -16.71 -1.07 -11.68
N VAL A 78 -16.38 -2.32 -12.02
CA VAL A 78 -15.73 -3.27 -11.09
C VAL A 78 -14.34 -2.77 -10.71
N ASP A 79 -13.63 -2.11 -11.61
CA ASP A 79 -12.32 -1.51 -11.33
C ASP A 79 -12.43 -0.41 -10.28
N GLU A 80 -13.43 0.48 -10.37
CA GLU A 80 -13.67 1.51 -9.37
C GLU A 80 -14.01 0.92 -8.00
N LEU A 81 -14.83 -0.13 -7.98
CA LEU A 81 -15.10 -0.86 -6.74
C LEU A 81 -13.80 -1.45 -6.15
N PHE A 82 -12.93 -2.02 -6.99
CA PHE A 82 -11.65 -2.53 -6.52
C PHE A 82 -10.76 -1.42 -5.95
N PHE A 83 -10.65 -0.27 -6.62
CA PHE A 83 -9.89 0.87 -6.10
C PHE A 83 -10.42 1.33 -4.74
N ALA A 84 -11.73 1.31 -4.53
CA ALA A 84 -12.30 1.61 -3.22
C ALA A 84 -11.90 0.58 -2.14
N LEU A 85 -11.89 -0.71 -2.49
CA LEU A 85 -11.37 -1.77 -1.62
C LEU A 85 -9.89 -1.58 -1.30
N TYR A 86 -9.11 -1.23 -2.32
CA TYR A 86 -7.68 -0.99 -2.18
C TYR A 86 -7.41 0.18 -1.22
N GLN A 87 -8.11 1.30 -1.37
CA GLN A 87 -7.99 2.46 -0.48
C GLN A 87 -8.41 2.13 0.96
N GLU A 88 -9.50 1.38 1.16
CA GLU A 88 -9.93 0.97 2.50
C GLU A 88 -8.86 0.12 3.18
N ARG A 89 -8.29 -0.86 2.47
CA ARG A 89 -7.19 -1.71 2.99
C ARG A 89 -5.93 -0.91 3.28
N ALA A 90 -5.57 0.00 2.38
CA ALA A 90 -4.42 0.88 2.54
C ALA A 90 -4.55 1.78 3.78
N SER A 91 -5.73 2.35 4.01
CA SER A 91 -6.01 3.18 5.19
C SER A 91 -5.87 2.37 6.49
N VAL A 92 -6.39 1.14 6.52
CA VAL A 92 -6.27 0.25 7.70
C VAL A 92 -4.79 -0.07 7.98
N ILE A 93 -4.00 -0.38 6.95
CA ILE A 93 -2.57 -0.66 7.11
C ILE A 93 -1.83 0.60 7.58
N ALA A 94 -2.09 1.76 6.97
CA ALA A 94 -1.48 3.03 7.36
C ALA A 94 -1.76 3.38 8.83
N GLU A 95 -3.01 3.23 9.28
CA GLU A 95 -3.39 3.44 10.69
C GLU A 95 -2.69 2.47 11.64
N GLN A 96 -2.53 1.19 11.25
CA GLN A 96 -1.81 0.21 12.07
C GLN A 96 -0.33 0.56 12.18
N VAL A 97 0.31 0.91 11.07
CA VAL A 97 1.70 1.37 11.06
C VAL A 97 1.85 2.62 11.92
N ALA A 98 1.01 3.64 11.74
CA ALA A 98 1.04 4.87 12.52
C ALA A 98 0.90 4.59 14.04
N ARG A 99 -0.04 3.74 14.44
CA ARG A 99 -0.20 3.33 15.84
C ARG A 99 1.04 2.61 16.38
N SER A 100 1.65 1.74 15.57
CA SER A 100 2.87 1.01 15.94
C SER A 100 4.06 1.95 16.10
N LEU A 101 4.12 3.02 15.33
CA LEU A 101 5.17 4.04 15.38
C LEU A 101 4.98 4.98 16.60
N THR A 102 3.75 5.45 16.84
CA THR A 102 3.45 6.37 17.95
C THR A 102 3.54 5.72 19.33
N ALA A 103 3.29 4.41 19.42
CA ALA A 103 3.48 3.63 20.67
C ALA A 103 4.96 3.42 21.02
N ALA A 104 5.89 3.88 20.17
CA ALA A 104 7.32 3.80 20.41
C ALA A 104 7.75 4.89 21.40
N ALA A 105 8.51 4.52 22.46
CA ALA A 105 9.26 5.49 23.22
C ALA A 105 10.27 6.20 22.28
N PRO A 106 10.57 7.50 22.50
CA PRO A 106 11.49 8.27 21.63
C PRO A 106 12.90 7.68 21.49
N SER A 107 13.25 6.70 22.31
CA SER A 107 14.57 6.03 22.37
C SER A 107 14.54 4.58 21.89
N GLY A 108 13.51 4.13 21.17
CA GLY A 108 13.41 2.75 20.69
C GLY A 108 14.42 2.44 19.60
N SER A 109 15.12 1.29 19.68
CA SER A 109 16.04 0.83 18.64
C SER A 109 15.27 0.45 17.36
N ILE A 110 15.93 0.52 16.19
CA ILE A 110 15.37 0.09 14.90
C ILE A 110 14.82 -1.34 14.95
N PRO A 111 15.53 -2.35 15.53
CA PRO A 111 14.98 -3.68 15.69
C PRO A 111 13.64 -3.73 16.45
N ALA A 112 13.53 -2.98 17.55
CA ALA A 112 12.29 -2.93 18.33
C ALA A 112 11.13 -2.25 17.56
N LEU A 113 11.43 -1.25 16.75
CA LEU A 113 10.46 -0.61 15.85
C LEU A 113 9.97 -1.60 14.80
N VAL A 114 10.90 -2.26 14.11
CA VAL A 114 10.59 -3.28 13.08
C VAL A 114 9.76 -4.42 13.66
N ASP A 115 10.10 -4.90 14.87
CA ASP A 115 9.34 -5.96 15.55
C ASP A 115 7.88 -5.57 15.77
N ARG A 116 7.62 -4.35 16.23
CA ARG A 116 6.25 -3.86 16.43
C ARG A 116 5.49 -3.77 15.12
N VAL A 117 6.10 -3.16 14.09
CA VAL A 117 5.46 -3.00 12.78
C VAL A 117 5.16 -4.35 12.16
N VAL A 118 6.12 -5.26 12.12
CA VAL A 118 5.95 -6.59 11.52
C VAL A 118 4.92 -7.43 12.30
N SER A 119 4.89 -7.31 13.64
CA SER A 119 3.88 -8.01 14.46
C SER A 119 2.47 -7.48 14.25
N ALA A 120 2.32 -6.19 13.97
CA ALA A 120 1.03 -5.54 13.73
C ALA A 120 0.52 -5.74 12.30
N LEU A 121 1.35 -6.16 11.34
CA LEU A 121 0.93 -6.36 9.95
C LEU A 121 -0.18 -7.41 9.87
N MET A 122 -1.30 -7.02 9.27
CA MET A 122 -2.33 -7.98 8.89
C MET A 122 -1.89 -8.75 7.64
N VAL A 123 -1.81 -10.05 7.78
CA VAL A 123 -1.51 -10.97 6.68
C VAL A 123 -2.83 -11.59 6.23
N ASP A 124 -3.28 -11.21 5.05
CA ASP A 124 -4.53 -11.68 4.45
C ASP A 124 -4.22 -12.27 3.07
N ARG A 125 -4.08 -13.59 3.02
CA ARG A 125 -3.75 -14.32 1.79
C ARG A 125 -4.79 -14.11 0.68
N GLN A 126 -6.07 -13.99 1.04
CA GLN A 126 -7.13 -13.74 0.06
C GLN A 126 -6.94 -12.37 -0.58
N TRP A 127 -6.67 -11.36 0.24
CA TRP A 127 -6.40 -10.02 -0.27
C TRP A 127 -5.16 -9.96 -1.16
N ILE A 128 -4.08 -10.65 -0.79
CA ILE A 128 -2.86 -10.71 -1.60
C ILE A 128 -3.17 -11.30 -2.98
N MET A 129 -3.96 -12.36 -3.04
CA MET A 129 -4.37 -13.00 -4.28
C MET A 129 -5.20 -12.06 -5.16
N ILE A 130 -6.23 -11.42 -4.60
CA ILE A 130 -7.09 -10.46 -5.29
C ILE A 130 -6.25 -9.28 -5.82
N LYS A 131 -5.37 -8.70 -5.00
CA LYS A 131 -4.45 -7.61 -5.38
C LYS A 131 -3.56 -8.02 -6.56
N THR A 132 -3.02 -9.25 -6.52
CA THR A 132 -2.13 -9.76 -7.57
C THR A 132 -2.86 -9.94 -8.91
N GLU A 133 -4.07 -10.50 -8.89
CA GLU A 133 -4.89 -10.64 -10.09
C GLU A 133 -5.27 -9.28 -10.68
N PHE A 134 -5.63 -8.32 -9.82
CA PHE A 134 -5.89 -6.96 -10.28
C PHE A 134 -4.66 -6.28 -10.86
N LEU A 135 -3.48 -6.50 -10.28
CA LEU A 135 -2.22 -5.99 -10.84
C LEU A 135 -1.98 -6.53 -12.26
N LEU A 136 -2.25 -7.82 -12.49
CA LEU A 136 -2.15 -8.42 -13.82
C LEU A 136 -3.21 -7.87 -14.79
N HIS A 137 -4.43 -7.57 -14.30
CA HIS A 137 -5.47 -6.91 -15.07
C HIS A 137 -5.04 -5.47 -15.45
N ALA A 138 -4.58 -4.69 -14.48
CA ALA A 138 -4.08 -3.33 -14.68
C ALA A 138 -2.92 -3.28 -15.69
N ALA A 139 -1.99 -4.25 -15.63
CA ALA A 139 -0.85 -4.32 -16.56
C ALA A 139 -1.27 -4.48 -18.04
N ARG A 140 -2.51 -4.92 -18.32
CA ARG A 140 -3.08 -5.03 -19.67
C ARG A 140 -3.86 -3.81 -20.12
N SER A 141 -4.08 -2.82 -19.23
CA SER A 141 -4.83 -1.58 -19.50
C SER A 141 -4.04 -0.37 -19.01
N ARG A 142 -3.59 0.47 -19.95
CA ARG A 142 -2.83 1.69 -19.61
C ARG A 142 -3.61 2.63 -18.69
N GLU A 143 -4.93 2.71 -18.85
CA GLU A 143 -5.79 3.58 -18.05
C GLU A 143 -5.86 3.08 -16.61
N VAL A 144 -6.14 1.79 -16.42
CA VAL A 144 -6.20 1.16 -15.08
C VAL A 144 -4.83 1.20 -14.41
N ALA A 145 -3.74 0.94 -15.15
CA ALA A 145 -2.37 1.01 -14.65
C ALA A 145 -2.00 2.43 -14.14
N ALA A 146 -2.41 3.48 -14.88
CA ALA A 146 -2.15 4.86 -14.46
C ALA A 146 -2.86 5.22 -13.15
N VAL A 147 -4.11 4.77 -12.97
CA VAL A 147 -4.86 4.96 -11.71
C VAL A 147 -4.22 4.18 -10.57
N LEU A 148 -3.83 2.94 -10.80
CA LEU A 148 -3.15 2.13 -9.78
C LEU A 148 -1.80 2.72 -9.38
N ALA A 149 -1.02 3.22 -10.34
CA ALA A 149 0.25 3.88 -10.08
C ALA A 149 0.07 5.13 -9.20
N ALA A 150 -0.93 5.96 -9.48
CA ALA A 150 -1.25 7.13 -8.66
C ALA A 150 -1.58 6.74 -7.20
N HIS A 151 -2.36 5.68 -6.99
CA HIS A 151 -2.65 5.17 -5.64
C HIS A 151 -1.39 4.65 -4.92
N HIS A 152 -0.50 3.97 -5.66
CA HIS A 152 0.78 3.53 -5.09
C HIS A 152 1.67 4.71 -4.71
N ASP A 153 1.67 5.79 -5.51
CA ASP A 153 2.44 7.00 -5.22
C ASP A 153 1.91 7.71 -3.96
N GLU A 154 0.59 7.83 -3.79
CA GLU A 154 -0.02 8.37 -2.57
C GLU A 154 0.38 7.58 -1.31
N LEU A 155 0.35 6.25 -1.38
CA LEU A 155 0.75 5.38 -0.27
C LEU A 155 2.24 5.51 0.04
N ARG A 156 3.08 5.60 -0.99
CA ARG A 156 4.52 5.76 -0.85
C ARG A 156 4.86 7.11 -0.21
N GLU A 157 4.19 8.19 -0.61
CA GLU A 157 4.34 9.52 -0.01
C GLU A 157 3.96 9.53 1.47
N ALA A 158 2.81 8.91 1.81
CA ALA A 158 2.38 8.76 3.21
C ALA A 158 3.41 7.96 4.03
N LEU A 159 3.94 6.86 3.49
CA LEU A 159 4.98 6.06 4.13
C LEU A 159 6.28 6.85 4.29
N ALA A 160 6.70 7.60 3.26
CA ALA A 160 7.89 8.46 3.31
C ALA A 160 7.80 9.51 4.42
N ALA A 161 6.64 10.17 4.55
CA ALA A 161 6.39 11.13 5.61
C ALA A 161 6.51 10.50 7.01
N HIS A 162 6.02 9.28 7.20
CA HIS A 162 6.16 8.56 8.48
C HIS A 162 7.60 8.13 8.75
N LEU A 163 8.29 7.55 7.75
CA LEU A 163 9.67 7.08 7.92
C LEU A 163 10.63 8.22 8.27
N SER A 164 10.43 9.42 7.70
CA SER A 164 11.25 10.61 7.99
C SER A 164 11.18 11.05 9.46
N THR A 165 10.15 10.66 10.20
CA THR A 165 10.00 11.01 11.62
C THR A 165 10.67 10.02 12.56
N VAL A 166 11.01 8.80 12.11
CA VAL A 166 11.46 7.70 12.98
C VAL A 166 12.79 7.07 12.57
N VAL A 167 13.25 7.31 11.33
CA VAL A 167 14.50 6.78 10.79
C VAL A 167 15.48 7.92 10.54
N ASP A 168 16.66 7.82 11.14
CA ASP A 168 17.80 8.69 10.79
C ASP A 168 18.34 8.25 9.42
N VAL A 169 18.08 9.05 8.41
CA VAL A 169 18.46 8.74 7.03
C VAL A 169 19.94 9.03 6.71
N ASP A 170 20.62 9.84 7.53
CA ASP A 170 22.00 10.26 7.25
C ASP A 170 22.99 9.10 7.31
N GLY A 171 22.69 8.07 8.11
CA GLY A 171 23.48 6.83 8.20
C GLY A 171 23.23 5.83 7.08
N LEU A 172 22.21 6.03 6.24
CA LEU A 172 21.84 5.08 5.21
C LEU A 172 22.70 5.22 3.94
N PRO A 173 22.77 4.18 3.07
CA PRO A 173 23.37 4.28 1.75
C PRO A 173 22.79 5.47 0.94
N PRO A 174 23.57 6.13 0.07
CA PRO A 174 23.15 7.35 -0.64
C PRO A 174 21.80 7.23 -1.35
N ALA A 175 21.49 6.06 -1.93
CA ALA A 175 20.20 5.80 -2.60
C ALA A 175 18.98 5.81 -1.66
N LEU A 176 19.19 5.61 -0.35
CA LEU A 176 18.16 5.52 0.67
C LEU A 176 18.08 6.75 1.58
N ARG A 177 18.98 7.73 1.40
CA ARG A 177 19.02 8.95 2.23
C ARG A 177 17.84 9.90 2.00
N ASN A 178 17.05 9.67 0.96
CA ASN A 178 15.82 10.43 0.75
C ASN A 178 14.60 9.59 1.18
N PRO A 179 13.58 10.22 1.78
CA PRO A 179 12.39 9.53 2.28
C PRO A 179 11.65 8.71 1.21
N ASP A 180 11.64 9.18 -0.03
CA ASP A 180 11.01 8.50 -1.17
C ASP A 180 11.72 7.18 -1.52
N GLY A 181 13.03 7.20 -1.66
CA GLY A 181 13.83 6.00 -1.92
C GLY A 181 13.70 4.97 -0.80
N LEU A 182 13.68 5.42 0.45
CA LEU A 182 13.47 4.58 1.61
C LEU A 182 12.08 3.94 1.61
N ALA A 183 11.03 4.72 1.39
CA ALA A 183 9.66 4.24 1.31
C ALA A 183 9.47 3.23 0.17
N ARG A 184 10.06 3.50 -1.00
CA ARG A 184 10.07 2.59 -2.15
C ARG A 184 10.73 1.25 -1.80
N SER A 185 11.85 1.28 -1.10
CA SER A 185 12.58 0.07 -0.70
C SER A 185 11.80 -0.76 0.32
N VAL A 186 11.23 -0.11 1.33
CA VAL A 186 10.36 -0.77 2.33
C VAL A 186 9.14 -1.40 1.66
N GLY A 187 8.47 -0.67 0.76
CA GLY A 187 7.31 -1.17 0.01
C GLY A 187 7.67 -2.37 -0.88
N THR A 188 8.81 -2.31 -1.57
CA THR A 188 9.29 -3.42 -2.41
C THR A 188 9.57 -4.69 -1.60
N ILE A 189 10.21 -4.55 -0.44
CA ILE A 189 10.45 -5.68 0.48
C ILE A 189 9.12 -6.26 0.97
N HIS A 190 8.19 -5.40 1.40
CA HIS A 190 6.86 -5.81 1.86
C HIS A 190 6.10 -6.56 0.76
N ASP A 191 5.98 -5.99 -0.44
CA ASP A 191 5.21 -6.57 -1.53
C ASP A 191 5.83 -7.90 -2.01
N GLY A 192 7.15 -7.98 -2.12
CA GLY A 192 7.83 -9.22 -2.47
C GLY A 192 7.63 -10.32 -1.42
N ALA A 193 7.67 -9.96 -0.14
CA ALA A 193 7.42 -10.90 0.94
C ALA A 193 5.96 -11.39 0.95
N MET A 194 4.99 -10.49 0.74
CA MET A 194 3.56 -10.84 0.66
C MET A 194 3.27 -11.80 -0.50
N LEU A 195 3.85 -11.57 -1.69
CA LEU A 195 3.68 -12.47 -2.84
C LEU A 195 4.14 -13.90 -2.56
N ARG A 196 5.18 -14.08 -1.75
CA ARG A 196 5.66 -15.43 -1.39
C ARG A 196 4.61 -16.25 -0.65
N LEU A 197 3.71 -15.63 0.11
CA LEU A 197 2.62 -16.34 0.80
C LEU A 197 1.63 -17.04 -0.14
N LEU A 198 1.60 -16.65 -1.40
CA LEU A 198 0.77 -17.35 -2.40
C LEU A 198 1.33 -18.75 -2.72
N LEU A 199 2.66 -18.91 -2.64
CA LEU A 199 3.37 -20.14 -2.94
C LEU A 199 3.71 -20.95 -1.68
N ASP A 200 4.08 -20.25 -0.61
CA ASP A 200 4.46 -20.83 0.68
C ASP A 200 3.69 -20.13 1.80
N PRO A 201 2.64 -20.75 2.35
CA PRO A 201 1.74 -20.12 3.32
C PRO A 201 2.30 -20.08 4.77
N ASP A 202 3.63 -20.13 4.95
CA ASP A 202 4.25 -19.98 6.26
C ASP A 202 4.35 -18.50 6.68
N GLU A 203 3.32 -18.01 7.35
CA GLU A 203 3.27 -16.64 7.88
C GLU A 203 4.40 -16.36 8.90
N LYS A 204 4.81 -17.37 9.67
CA LYS A 204 5.90 -17.20 10.64
C LYS A 204 7.24 -16.98 9.93
N ALA A 205 7.51 -17.73 8.87
CA ALA A 205 8.68 -17.53 8.03
C ALA A 205 8.65 -16.17 7.33
N LEU A 206 7.48 -15.76 6.81
CA LEU A 206 7.30 -14.43 6.23
C LEU A 206 7.69 -13.32 7.22
N ARG A 207 7.11 -13.30 8.42
CA ARG A 207 7.38 -12.29 9.45
C ARG A 207 8.85 -12.27 9.85
N ARG A 208 9.46 -13.45 9.99
CA ARG A 208 10.91 -13.56 10.26
C ARG A 208 11.75 -12.94 9.16
N TRP A 209 11.45 -13.22 7.89
CA TRP A 209 12.19 -12.65 6.75
C TRP A 209 11.97 -11.16 6.58
N LEU A 210 10.73 -10.66 6.71
CA LEU A 210 10.44 -9.22 6.73
C LEU A 210 11.27 -8.51 7.79
N ARG A 211 11.30 -9.06 9.01
CA ARG A 211 12.10 -8.51 10.10
C ARG A 211 13.57 -8.41 9.74
N VAL A 212 14.16 -9.50 9.26
CA VAL A 212 15.59 -9.56 8.88
C VAL A 212 15.90 -8.51 7.80
N LEU A 213 15.10 -8.46 6.75
CA LEU A 213 15.33 -7.55 5.63
C LEU A 213 15.13 -6.08 6.01
N LEU A 214 14.10 -5.76 6.80
CA LEU A 214 13.86 -4.39 7.25
C LEU A 214 14.93 -3.93 8.25
N ILE A 215 15.37 -4.78 9.17
CA ILE A 215 16.51 -4.43 10.06
C ILE A 215 17.76 -4.20 9.23
N ALA A 216 18.10 -5.09 8.30
CA ALA A 216 19.27 -4.92 7.44
C ALA A 216 19.19 -3.65 6.57
N LEU A 217 17.99 -3.22 6.15
CA LEU A 217 17.80 -1.99 5.42
C LEU A 217 17.94 -0.74 6.30
N LEU A 218 17.43 -0.76 7.54
CA LEU A 218 17.24 0.44 8.37
C LEU A 218 18.31 0.59 9.46
N ASP A 219 18.95 -0.48 9.91
CA ASP A 219 19.93 -0.45 11.01
C ASP A 219 21.37 -0.48 10.51
N HIS A 220 21.96 0.70 10.42
CA HIS A 220 23.38 0.89 10.09
C HIS A 220 24.25 1.23 11.32
N SER A 221 23.74 1.00 12.53
CA SER A 221 24.47 1.29 13.78
C SER A 221 25.75 0.48 13.94
N GLY A 222 25.84 -0.68 13.27
CA GLY A 222 27.03 -1.53 13.26
C GLY A 222 28.23 -0.95 12.50
N ASP A 223 27.98 -0.25 11.40
CA ASP A 223 29.03 0.29 10.53
C ASP A 223 29.71 1.52 11.16
N ARG A 224 28.95 2.39 11.85
CA ARG A 224 29.51 3.55 12.59
C ARG A 224 30.46 3.13 13.72
N ARG A 225 30.23 1.99 14.40
CA ARG A 225 31.14 1.46 15.44
C ARG A 225 32.44 0.92 14.83
N SER A 226 32.36 0.32 13.65
CA SER A 226 33.50 -0.17 12.91
C SER A 226 34.40 0.96 12.37
N ASP A 227 33.80 2.06 11.90
CA ASP A 227 34.53 3.25 11.43
C ASP A 227 35.14 4.05 12.59
N ALA A 228 34.42 4.23 13.68
CA ALA A 228 34.97 4.86 14.90
C ALA A 228 36.15 4.05 15.48
N ALA A 229 36.05 2.72 15.48
CA ALA A 229 37.15 1.85 15.91
C ALA A 229 38.36 1.93 14.96
N ARG A 230 38.15 2.04 13.65
CA ARG A 230 39.23 2.24 12.67
C ARG A 230 39.92 3.59 12.81
N HIS A 231 39.18 4.66 13.06
CA HIS A 231 39.73 6.00 13.31
C HIS A 231 40.48 6.11 14.64
N LEU A 232 40.05 5.38 15.67
CA LEU A 232 40.79 5.32 16.95
C LEU A 232 42.08 4.49 16.86
N SER A 233 42.11 3.48 15.97
CA SER A 233 43.34 2.66 15.74
C SER A 233 44.34 3.35 14.82
N ALA A 234 43.93 4.39 14.08
CA ALA A 234 44.79 5.13 13.14
C ALA A 234 45.42 6.41 13.74
N ALA A 235 45.29 6.68 15.05
CA ALA A 235 45.98 7.78 15.70
C ALA A 235 47.46 7.45 15.78
N PRO A 236 48.39 8.23 15.17
CA PRO A 236 49.81 7.99 15.26
C PRO A 236 50.27 8.20 16.71
N GLY A 237 50.88 7.17 17.30
CA GLY A 237 51.54 7.27 18.57
C GLY A 237 52.58 8.39 18.52
N GLY A 238 52.30 9.48 19.20
CA GLY A 238 53.28 10.54 19.39
C GLY A 238 54.41 10.07 20.28
N ALA A 239 55.60 10.06 19.73
CA ALA A 239 56.84 10.02 20.44
C ALA A 239 57.30 11.43 20.77
#